data_d518b21c5e4691267308c5e93253e91e
#
_entry.id   d518b21c5e4691267308c5e93253e91e
#
_cell.length_a   1.000
_cell.length_b   1.000
_cell.length_c   1.000
_cell.angle_alpha   90.00
_cell.angle_beta   90.00
_cell.angle_gamma   90.00
#
_symmetry.space_group_name_H-M   'P 1'
#
loop_
_entity.id
_entity.type
_entity.pdbx_description
1 polymer ?
#
loop_
_entity_poly.entity_id
_entity_poly.type
_entity_poly.pdbx_seq_one_letter_code
_entity_poly.pdbx_strand_id
1 'polypeptide(L)'
;GNINIPKLGINYPILATTTEQTLKVAVTKYWGGNPNEVGNLCVSGHNYKNSKFFGKLLNIKNGDTIQISDLNGKTLNYKVYDTFIVDPQDTSCTSQLTNGKIEVTLITCTNGNKQRLILKAQEI
;
A
#
# COMPACT_ATOMS: atom_id res chain seq x y z
N GLY A 1 -2.81 12.12 -0.28
CA GLY A 1 -3.57 11.35 0.68
C GLY A 1 -2.73 10.83 1.84
N ASN A 2 -3.37 10.11 2.71
CA ASN A 2 -2.75 9.55 3.90
C ASN A 2 -3.20 8.09 4.09
N ILE A 3 -2.27 7.22 4.50
CA ILE A 3 -2.59 5.82 4.82
C ILE A 3 -2.41 5.59 6.31
N ASN A 4 -3.38 4.91 6.93
CA ASN A 4 -3.35 4.55 8.33
C ASN A 4 -3.70 3.06 8.50
N ILE A 5 -2.81 2.31 9.15
CA ILE A 5 -3.05 0.92 9.52
C ILE A 5 -2.94 0.84 11.04
N PRO A 6 -4.05 1.06 11.77
CA PRO A 6 -4.01 1.22 13.23
C PRO A 6 -3.39 0.04 13.97
N LYS A 7 -3.67 -1.19 13.52
CA LYS A 7 -3.13 -2.41 14.14
C LYS A 7 -1.61 -2.42 14.18
N LEU A 8 -0.96 -1.85 13.15
CA LEU A 8 0.49 -1.85 13.02
C LEU A 8 1.13 -0.52 13.42
N GLY A 9 0.35 0.49 13.80
CA GLY A 9 0.86 1.81 14.10
C GLY A 9 1.42 2.53 12.87
N ILE A 10 0.99 2.17 11.67
CA ILE A 10 1.43 2.79 10.42
C ILE A 10 0.51 3.96 10.10
N ASN A 11 1.08 5.16 9.97
CA ASN A 11 0.35 6.37 9.61
C ASN A 11 1.29 7.32 8.90
N TYR A 12 1.16 7.40 7.56
CA TYR A 12 2.05 8.22 6.72
C TYR A 12 1.27 8.92 5.60
N PRO A 13 1.75 10.08 5.15
CA PRO A 13 1.25 10.65 3.91
C PRO A 13 1.62 9.77 2.72
N ILE A 14 0.79 9.78 1.69
CA ILE A 14 1.06 9.12 0.41
C ILE A 14 1.51 10.21 -0.56
N LEU A 15 2.80 10.22 -0.90
CA LEU A 15 3.36 11.18 -1.83
C LEU A 15 3.01 10.79 -3.27
N ALA A 16 2.82 11.79 -4.13
CA ALA A 16 2.30 11.57 -5.48
C ALA A 16 3.29 10.88 -6.43
N THR A 17 4.59 10.94 -6.11
CA THR A 17 5.66 10.44 -7.00
C THR A 17 6.61 9.55 -6.24
N THR A 18 6.98 8.42 -6.86
CA THR A 18 7.96 7.47 -6.32
C THR A 18 9.35 7.79 -6.84
N THR A 19 10.25 8.23 -5.95
CA THR A 19 11.68 8.42 -6.21
C THR A 19 12.46 7.95 -4.98
N GLU A 20 13.79 7.83 -5.10
CA GLU A 20 14.63 7.53 -3.94
C GLU A 20 14.45 8.56 -2.83
N GLN A 21 14.30 9.82 -3.18
CA GLN A 21 14.14 10.91 -2.22
C GLN A 21 12.79 10.86 -1.51
N THR A 22 11.69 10.64 -2.25
CA THR A 22 10.35 10.57 -1.65
C THR A 22 10.19 9.34 -0.76
N LEU A 23 10.78 8.21 -1.13
CA LEU A 23 10.74 6.99 -0.34
C LEU A 23 11.48 7.12 1.00
N LYS A 24 12.40 8.07 1.14
CA LYS A 24 13.08 8.35 2.42
C LYS A 24 12.20 9.15 3.39
N VAL A 25 11.13 9.77 2.90
CA VAL A 25 10.27 10.67 3.67
C VAL A 25 8.98 10.00 4.09
N ALA A 26 8.38 9.21 3.18
CA ALA A 26 7.06 8.63 3.40
C ALA A 26 6.82 7.45 2.46
N VAL A 27 5.57 6.96 2.43
CA VAL A 27 5.13 6.02 1.39
C VAL A 27 4.69 6.81 0.16
N THR A 28 4.69 6.18 -1.02
CA THR A 28 4.49 6.88 -2.27
C THR A 28 3.52 6.14 -3.19
N LYS A 29 2.78 6.91 -4.00
CA LYS A 29 1.99 6.33 -5.09
C LYS A 29 2.95 5.79 -6.15
N TYR A 30 2.91 4.49 -6.36
CA TYR A 30 3.72 3.79 -7.36
C TYR A 30 3.01 3.71 -8.71
N TRP A 31 1.71 3.41 -8.72
CA TRP A 31 0.93 3.22 -9.94
C TRP A 31 -0.57 3.37 -9.65
N GLY A 32 -1.37 3.49 -10.71
CA GLY A 32 -2.82 3.35 -10.62
C GLY A 32 -3.58 4.64 -10.38
N GLY A 33 -4.80 4.49 -9.88
CA GLY A 33 -5.74 5.59 -9.69
C GLY A 33 -5.42 6.45 -8.47
N ASN A 34 -6.29 7.41 -8.22
CA ASN A 34 -6.19 8.27 -7.04
C ASN A 34 -6.79 7.56 -5.81
N PRO A 35 -6.42 8.00 -4.59
CA PRO A 35 -7.02 7.44 -3.38
C PRO A 35 -8.55 7.54 -3.42
N ASN A 36 -9.21 6.47 -2.96
CA ASN A 36 -10.67 6.40 -2.79
C ASN A 36 -11.48 6.52 -4.09
N GLU A 37 -10.86 6.21 -5.22
CA GLU A 37 -11.53 6.14 -6.53
C GLU A 37 -11.52 4.71 -7.06
N VAL A 38 -12.45 4.40 -7.97
CA VAL A 38 -12.51 3.09 -8.63
C VAL A 38 -11.16 2.81 -9.31
N GLY A 39 -10.63 1.62 -9.08
CA GLY A 39 -9.34 1.20 -9.58
C GLY A 39 -8.49 0.64 -8.45
N ASN A 40 -7.20 0.47 -8.72
CA ASN A 40 -6.23 -0.11 -7.79
C ASN A 40 -5.09 0.89 -7.57
N LEU A 41 -5.15 1.65 -6.48
CA LEU A 41 -4.06 2.51 -6.06
C LEU A 41 -2.91 1.66 -5.52
N CYS A 42 -1.74 1.74 -6.16
CA CYS A 42 -0.56 1.01 -5.73
C CYS A 42 0.37 1.94 -4.95
N VAL A 43 0.64 1.60 -3.69
CA VAL A 43 1.45 2.40 -2.77
C VAL A 43 2.71 1.63 -2.40
N SER A 44 3.85 2.26 -2.55
CA SER A 44 5.16 1.69 -2.24
C SER A 44 5.73 2.31 -0.97
N GLY A 45 6.41 1.52 -0.15
CA GLY A 45 7.08 2.01 1.05
C GLY A 45 8.26 1.11 1.43
N HIS A 46 9.28 1.72 2.08
CA HIS A 46 10.43 0.96 2.55
C HIS A 46 10.08 0.03 3.70
N ASN A 47 10.81 -1.09 3.75
CA ASN A 47 10.77 -2.04 4.86
C ASN A 47 12.04 -1.87 5.69
N TYR A 48 12.02 -0.94 6.65
CA TYR A 48 13.14 -0.73 7.55
C TYR A 48 13.06 -1.61 8.79
N LYS A 49 14.23 -2.05 9.29
CA LYS A 49 14.34 -2.87 10.51
C LYS A 49 13.78 -2.15 11.75
N ASN A 50 13.82 -0.81 11.77
CA ASN A 50 13.27 0.00 12.87
C ASN A 50 11.75 0.20 12.78
N SER A 51 11.08 -0.55 11.91
CA SER A 51 9.62 -0.52 11.72
C SER A 51 9.07 0.77 11.12
N LYS A 52 9.92 1.62 10.53
CA LYS A 52 9.45 2.80 9.79
C LYS A 52 8.77 2.38 8.49
N PHE A 53 7.82 3.23 8.05
CA PHE A 53 7.05 3.05 6.82
C PHE A 53 6.34 1.69 6.81
N PHE A 54 6.65 0.81 5.87
CA PHE A 54 6.03 -0.52 5.79
C PHE A 54 6.85 -1.61 6.50
N GLY A 55 7.74 -1.23 7.41
CA GLY A 55 8.57 -2.20 8.12
C GLY A 55 7.80 -3.26 8.91
N LYS A 56 6.57 -2.94 9.35
CA LYS A 56 5.70 -3.87 10.06
C LYS A 56 4.68 -4.59 9.17
N LEU A 57 4.71 -4.35 7.86
CA LEU A 57 3.67 -4.83 6.96
C LEU A 57 3.56 -6.36 6.93
N LEU A 58 4.65 -7.08 7.20
CA LEU A 58 4.63 -8.54 7.31
C LEU A 58 3.69 -9.08 8.39
N ASN A 59 3.33 -8.25 9.36
CA ASN A 59 2.44 -8.64 10.47
C ASN A 59 0.96 -8.48 10.13
N ILE A 60 0.63 -8.01 8.93
CA ILE A 60 -0.76 -7.83 8.52
C ILE A 60 -1.37 -9.18 8.14
N LYS A 61 -2.66 -9.31 8.35
CA LYS A 61 -3.42 -10.53 8.03
C LYS A 61 -4.67 -10.20 7.23
N ASN A 62 -5.16 -11.18 6.49
CA ASN A 62 -6.46 -11.06 5.83
C ASN A 62 -7.53 -10.72 6.87
N GLY A 63 -8.37 -9.75 6.55
CA GLY A 63 -9.39 -9.24 7.46
C GLY A 63 -8.98 -7.99 8.23
N ASP A 64 -7.70 -7.62 8.24
CA ASP A 64 -7.24 -6.38 8.86
C ASP A 64 -7.71 -5.17 8.06
N THR A 65 -7.84 -4.04 8.75
CA THR A 65 -8.38 -2.80 8.17
C THR A 65 -7.27 -1.81 7.85
N ILE A 66 -7.36 -1.20 6.66
CA ILE A 66 -6.54 -0.08 6.22
C ILE A 66 -7.45 1.11 5.99
N GLN A 67 -7.05 2.29 6.45
CA GLN A 67 -7.77 3.54 6.20
C GLN A 67 -6.97 4.42 5.25
N ILE A 68 -7.62 4.96 4.24
CA ILE A 68 -7.01 5.91 3.32
C ILE A 68 -7.85 7.18 3.28
N SER A 69 -7.21 8.31 3.55
CA SER A 69 -7.81 9.63 3.46
C SER A 69 -7.30 10.33 2.21
N ASP A 70 -8.19 10.89 1.41
CA ASP A 70 -7.82 11.64 0.20
C ASP A 70 -7.65 13.14 0.51
N LEU A 71 -7.30 13.90 -0.51
CA LEU A 71 -7.07 15.34 -0.38
C LEU A 71 -8.37 16.14 -0.15
N ASN A 72 -9.52 15.53 -0.39
CA ASN A 72 -10.83 16.14 -0.17
C ASN A 72 -11.38 15.89 1.24
N GLY A 73 -10.59 15.23 2.09
CA GLY A 73 -11.00 14.89 3.45
C GLY A 73 -11.86 13.64 3.58
N LYS A 74 -12.07 12.90 2.48
CA LYS A 74 -12.82 11.65 2.49
C LYS A 74 -11.93 10.51 2.97
N THR A 75 -12.40 9.74 3.96
CA THR A 75 -11.70 8.56 4.48
C THR A 75 -12.54 7.32 4.22
N LEU A 76 -11.94 6.32 3.57
CA LEU A 76 -12.55 5.02 3.35
C LEU A 76 -11.77 3.94 4.10
N ASN A 77 -12.50 2.91 4.53
CA ASN A 77 -11.92 1.72 5.14
C ASN A 77 -11.80 0.63 4.09
N TYR A 78 -10.65 -0.05 4.11
CA TYR A 78 -10.34 -1.17 3.22
C TYR A 78 -10.07 -2.40 4.06
N LYS A 79 -10.50 -3.56 3.57
CA LYS A 79 -10.23 -4.83 4.23
C LYS A 79 -9.22 -5.62 3.42
N VAL A 80 -8.18 -6.09 4.08
CA VAL A 80 -7.15 -6.92 3.44
C VAL A 80 -7.77 -8.26 3.04
N TYR A 81 -7.61 -8.65 1.78
CA TYR A 81 -8.13 -9.92 1.29
C TYR A 81 -7.05 -10.86 0.75
N ASP A 82 -5.83 -10.37 0.51
CA ASP A 82 -4.76 -11.21 -0.01
C ASP A 82 -3.39 -10.62 0.35
N THR A 83 -2.44 -11.50 0.66
CA THR A 83 -1.02 -11.17 0.87
C THR A 83 -0.19 -12.25 0.21
N PHE A 84 0.84 -11.84 -0.55
CA PHE A 84 1.71 -12.79 -1.23
C PHE A 84 3.06 -12.15 -1.53
N ILE A 85 4.03 -12.98 -1.95
CA ILE A 85 5.39 -12.56 -2.25
C ILE A 85 5.66 -12.83 -3.72
N VAL A 86 6.29 -11.87 -4.41
CA VAL A 86 6.61 -11.96 -5.82
C VAL A 86 8.06 -11.53 -6.07
N ASP A 87 8.58 -11.84 -7.26
CA ASP A 87 9.87 -11.31 -7.73
C ASP A 87 9.77 -9.81 -8.02
N PRO A 88 10.89 -9.06 -7.91
CA PRO A 88 10.87 -7.62 -8.15
C PRO A 88 10.37 -7.21 -9.54
N GLN A 89 10.50 -8.06 -10.54
CA GLN A 89 10.05 -7.79 -11.90
C GLN A 89 8.56 -8.10 -12.12
N ASP A 90 7.91 -8.79 -11.20
CA ASP A 90 6.48 -9.12 -11.32
C ASP A 90 5.63 -7.91 -10.94
N THR A 91 5.01 -7.30 -11.93
CA THR A 91 4.14 -6.12 -11.76
C THR A 91 2.66 -6.43 -11.94
N SER A 92 2.27 -7.70 -11.96
CA SER A 92 0.87 -8.12 -12.16
C SER A 92 -0.07 -7.57 -11.09
N CYS A 93 0.44 -7.28 -9.87
CA CYS A 93 -0.34 -6.70 -8.79
C CYS A 93 -0.84 -5.28 -9.09
N THR A 94 -0.29 -4.60 -10.10
CA THR A 94 -0.67 -3.23 -10.46
C THR A 94 -1.87 -3.17 -11.41
N SER A 95 -2.47 -4.30 -11.76
CA SER A 95 -3.63 -4.34 -12.66
C SER A 95 -4.75 -3.43 -12.15
N GLN A 96 -5.36 -2.67 -13.06
CA GLN A 96 -6.49 -1.79 -12.77
C GLN A 96 -7.85 -2.45 -13.02
N LEU A 97 -7.87 -3.75 -13.31
CA LEU A 97 -9.10 -4.51 -13.54
C LEU A 97 -9.73 -4.89 -12.20
N THR A 98 -10.53 -4.01 -11.64
CA THR A 98 -11.15 -4.19 -10.32
C THR A 98 -12.66 -4.46 -10.38
N ASN A 99 -13.23 -4.59 -11.58
CA ASN A 99 -14.68 -4.78 -11.79
C ASN A 99 -15.52 -3.68 -11.11
N GLY A 100 -15.05 -2.44 -11.19
CA GLY A 100 -15.73 -1.27 -10.61
C GLY A 100 -15.51 -1.09 -9.11
N LYS A 101 -14.63 -1.86 -8.50
CA LYS A 101 -14.35 -1.78 -7.07
C LYS A 101 -13.21 -0.81 -6.78
N ILE A 102 -13.18 -0.32 -5.54
CA ILE A 102 -12.12 0.55 -5.03
C ILE A 102 -11.14 -0.32 -4.26
N GLU A 103 -9.90 -0.42 -4.75
CA GLU A 103 -8.87 -1.27 -4.16
C GLU A 103 -7.57 -0.50 -3.93
N VAL A 104 -6.75 -1.05 -3.03
CA VAL A 104 -5.38 -0.58 -2.80
C VAL A 104 -4.44 -1.77 -2.77
N THR A 105 -3.25 -1.58 -3.33
CA THR A 105 -2.15 -2.55 -3.27
C THR A 105 -0.98 -1.89 -2.57
N LEU A 106 -0.46 -2.53 -1.53
CA LEU A 106 0.72 -2.07 -0.83
C LEU A 106 1.91 -2.94 -1.25
N ILE A 107 3.05 -2.30 -1.53
CA ILE A 107 4.24 -2.95 -2.04
C ILE A 107 5.42 -2.58 -1.14
N THR A 108 6.15 -3.58 -0.65
CA THR A 108 7.40 -3.35 0.08
C THR A 108 8.40 -4.45 -0.23
N CYS A 109 9.68 -4.19 0.06
CA CYS A 109 10.74 -5.18 -0.12
C CYS A 109 10.71 -6.22 1.00
N THR A 110 11.12 -7.44 0.70
CA THR A 110 11.29 -8.51 1.69
C THR A 110 12.46 -9.40 1.27
N ASN A 111 12.91 -10.27 2.16
CA ASN A 111 14.03 -11.19 1.92
C ASN A 111 15.30 -10.47 1.43
N GLY A 112 15.69 -9.38 2.11
CA GLY A 112 16.91 -8.63 1.77
C GLY A 112 16.81 -7.93 0.42
N ASN A 113 15.64 -7.41 0.06
CA ASN A 113 15.34 -6.74 -1.20
C ASN A 113 15.32 -7.68 -2.42
N LYS A 114 15.36 -8.98 -2.22
CA LYS A 114 15.32 -9.97 -3.32
C LYS A 114 13.91 -10.23 -3.82
N GLN A 115 12.91 -9.92 -3.00
CA GLN A 115 11.50 -10.14 -3.31
C GLN A 115 10.66 -8.94 -2.90
N ARG A 116 9.40 -8.95 -3.29
CA ARG A 116 8.41 -7.94 -2.91
C ARG A 116 7.26 -8.58 -2.17
N LEU A 117 6.91 -8.02 -1.01
CA LEU A 117 5.67 -8.36 -0.32
C LEU A 117 4.54 -7.52 -0.91
N ILE A 118 3.49 -8.17 -1.34
CA ILE A 118 2.31 -7.55 -1.92
C ILE A 118 1.12 -7.78 -0.99
N LEU A 119 0.41 -6.71 -0.72
CA LEU A 119 -0.80 -6.76 0.10
C LEU A 119 -1.94 -6.10 -0.68
N LYS A 120 -3.06 -6.79 -0.80
CA LYS A 120 -4.24 -6.28 -1.48
C LYS A 120 -5.39 -6.10 -0.51
N ALA A 121 -6.05 -4.94 -0.61
CA ALA A 121 -7.22 -4.62 0.18
C ALA A 121 -8.29 -3.96 -0.68
N GLN A 122 -9.53 -4.10 -0.27
CA GLN A 122 -10.69 -3.62 -1.01
C GLN A 122 -11.60 -2.84 -0.06
N GLU A 123 -12.24 -1.79 -0.57
CA GLU A 123 -13.20 -1.02 0.20
C GLU A 123 -14.28 -1.93 0.79
N ILE A 124 -14.56 -1.66 2.07
CA ILE A 124 -15.59 -2.37 2.81
C ILE A 124 -16.97 -1.84 2.41
#